data_dcc002157fbb4005217b731f37cd52d0
#
_entry.id   dcc002157fbb4005217b731f37cd52d0
#
_cell.length_a   1.000
_cell.length_b   1.000
_cell.length_c   1.000
_cell.angle_alpha   90.00
_cell.angle_beta   90.00
_cell.angle_gamma   90.00
#
_symmetry.space_group_name_H-M   'P 1'
#
loop_
_entity.id
_entity.type
_entity.pdbx_description
1 polymer ?
#
loop_
_entity_poly.entity_id
_entity_poly.type
_entity_poly.pdbx_seq_one_letter_code
_entity_poly.pdbx_strand_id
1 'polypeptide(L)'
;MTTATTPAARTARPRVEGDWLFVPAPQTHRPVRLFCFPHAGGDATAYTPLARALAPVAEVWALRPPARGGRSRHPMPPDFDSLAAAVTEAMAPHLTGGDGGRFAFYGQSFGALLAYEVARALPADRRPELVVAVGAPSPAEWSERETRDLDATELLTLTGLEESVRAHPDLVELALGAIRADLAVSATYRHRPHAPIGSAIHALAGADDPMLATTGLTGWAAHTRGAFDHRVVPGGHLLATVDRPGPADLLTSLLASGPTSHPSCHPSSRPTSGPTSGPTSLPADRPVPAAPRPASREQ
;
A
#
# COMPACT_ATOMS: atom_id res chain seq x y z
N MET A 1 44.15 20.77 8.56
CA MET A 1 42.96 20.32 7.74
C MET A 1 41.75 20.43 8.62
N THR A 2 40.99 21.49 8.48
CA THR A 2 39.82 21.79 9.29
C THR A 2 38.63 21.09 8.63
N THR A 3 38.09 20.05 9.28
CA THR A 3 36.89 19.35 8.84
C THR A 3 35.71 20.30 9.05
N ALA A 4 35.16 20.84 7.98
CA ALA A 4 33.91 21.58 8.02
C ALA A 4 32.76 20.64 8.37
N THR A 5 32.27 20.74 9.60
CA THR A 5 31.06 20.07 10.04
C THR A 5 29.88 20.76 9.31
N THR A 6 29.27 20.08 8.37
CA THR A 6 28.03 20.53 7.74
C THR A 6 26.97 20.73 8.82
N PRO A 7 26.35 21.92 8.97
CA PRO A 7 25.34 22.11 10.00
C PRO A 7 24.16 21.19 9.69
N ALA A 8 23.74 20.41 10.70
CA ALA A 8 22.53 19.59 10.65
C ALA A 8 21.35 20.50 10.23
N ALA A 9 20.66 20.14 9.16
CA ALA A 9 19.50 20.87 8.69
C ALA A 9 18.47 20.95 9.83
N ARG A 10 18.15 22.17 10.29
CA ARG A 10 17.12 22.39 11.31
C ARG A 10 15.78 21.96 10.72
N THR A 11 15.26 20.83 11.15
CA THR A 11 13.89 20.41 10.82
C THR A 11 12.93 21.48 11.31
N ALA A 12 12.12 22.00 10.39
CA ALA A 12 11.06 22.94 10.75
C ALA A 12 10.02 22.23 11.65
N ARG A 13 9.22 23.01 12.39
CA ARG A 13 8.19 22.42 13.26
C ARG A 13 7.15 21.68 12.44
N PRO A 14 6.60 20.55 12.93
CA PRO A 14 5.48 19.86 12.30
C PRO A 14 4.34 20.85 12.01
N ARG A 15 3.64 20.66 10.87
CA ARG A 15 2.54 21.50 10.48
C ARG A 15 1.36 20.71 9.92
N VAL A 16 0.19 21.29 9.97
CA VAL A 16 -1.03 20.79 9.35
C VAL A 16 -1.31 21.65 8.12
N GLU A 17 -1.65 21.00 7.01
CA GLU A 17 -2.03 21.66 5.76
C GLU A 17 -3.50 21.34 5.47
N GLY A 18 -4.33 22.36 5.58
CA GLY A 18 -5.77 22.19 5.59
C GLY A 18 -6.21 21.23 6.72
N ASP A 19 -7.33 20.56 6.52
CA ASP A 19 -7.82 19.58 7.51
C ASP A 19 -7.23 18.17 7.31
N TRP A 20 -6.76 17.86 6.10
CA TRP A 20 -6.50 16.49 5.67
C TRP A 20 -5.04 16.05 5.73
N LEU A 21 -4.10 16.96 5.82
CA LEU A 21 -2.68 16.62 5.67
C LEU A 21 -1.86 17.09 6.89
N PHE A 22 -0.91 16.25 7.28
CA PHE A 22 0.07 16.53 8.32
C PHE A 22 1.47 16.32 7.77
N VAL A 23 2.34 17.31 8.00
CA VAL A 23 3.75 17.28 7.60
C VAL A 23 4.60 17.16 8.87
N PRO A 24 5.02 15.93 9.26
CA PRO A 24 5.72 15.70 10.54
C PRO A 24 7.10 16.35 10.61
N ALA A 25 7.81 16.39 9.47
CA ALA A 25 9.17 16.90 9.37
C ALA A 25 9.32 17.73 8.09
N PRO A 26 8.81 19.01 8.10
CA PRO A 26 8.89 19.87 6.94
C PRO A 26 10.33 20.11 6.49
N GLN A 27 10.56 20.09 5.17
CA GLN A 27 11.88 20.29 4.55
C GLN A 27 11.96 21.64 3.83
N THR A 28 13.12 22.28 3.87
CA THR A 28 13.40 23.49 3.08
C THR A 28 13.74 23.19 1.63
N HIS A 29 14.36 22.04 1.39
CA HIS A 29 14.64 21.48 0.06
C HIS A 29 13.75 20.24 -0.12
N ARG A 30 13.05 20.14 -1.24
CA ARG A 30 11.96 19.16 -1.44
C ARG A 30 12.12 18.41 -2.75
N PRO A 31 12.99 17.41 -2.82
CA PRO A 31 13.18 16.66 -4.06
C PRO A 31 11.93 15.88 -4.47
N VAL A 32 11.24 15.25 -3.51
CA VAL A 32 9.99 14.51 -3.74
C VAL A 32 9.02 14.77 -2.59
N ARG A 33 7.72 14.88 -2.87
CA ARG A 33 6.66 14.76 -1.85
C ARG A 33 6.16 13.33 -1.79
N LEU A 34 6.19 12.74 -0.59
CA LEU A 34 5.63 11.42 -0.36
C LEU A 34 4.33 11.55 0.43
N PHE A 35 3.20 11.35 -0.24
CA PHE A 35 1.91 11.32 0.42
C PHE A 35 1.66 9.93 0.99
N CYS A 36 1.45 9.86 2.31
CA CYS A 36 1.27 8.62 3.04
C CYS A 36 -0.18 8.42 3.47
N PHE A 37 -0.76 7.28 3.09
CA PHE A 37 -2.13 6.88 3.36
C PHE A 37 -2.12 5.77 4.42
N PRO A 38 -2.68 6.00 5.62
CA PRO A 38 -2.60 5.06 6.72
C PRO A 38 -3.50 3.84 6.50
N HIS A 39 -3.14 2.75 7.19
CA HIS A 39 -3.97 1.56 7.34
C HIS A 39 -5.27 1.89 8.09
N ALA A 40 -6.23 0.97 8.11
CA ALA A 40 -7.47 1.13 8.86
C ALA A 40 -7.20 1.40 10.36
N GLY A 41 -7.77 2.47 10.89
CA GLY A 41 -7.53 2.95 12.25
C GLY A 41 -6.25 3.78 12.43
N GLY A 42 -5.35 3.79 11.44
CA GLY A 42 -4.09 4.52 11.51
C GLY A 42 -4.25 6.05 11.51
N ASP A 43 -3.33 6.75 12.16
CA ASP A 43 -3.26 8.21 12.22
C ASP A 43 -2.02 8.74 11.52
N ALA A 44 -2.07 9.97 11.04
CA ALA A 44 -0.97 10.64 10.34
C ALA A 44 0.32 10.75 11.17
N THR A 45 0.23 10.81 12.48
CA THR A 45 1.38 10.93 13.39
C THR A 45 2.25 9.68 13.41
N ALA A 46 1.70 8.51 13.04
CA ALA A 46 2.43 7.25 12.90
C ALA A 46 3.56 7.31 11.86
N TYR A 47 3.48 8.26 10.91
CA TYR A 47 4.52 8.46 9.90
C TYR A 47 5.67 9.37 10.34
N THR A 48 5.70 9.84 11.60
CA THR A 48 6.77 10.72 12.10
C THR A 48 8.15 10.07 12.04
N PRO A 49 8.36 8.80 12.41
CA PRO A 49 9.65 8.14 12.25
C PRO A 49 10.08 8.05 10.79
N LEU A 50 9.18 7.63 9.90
CA LEU A 50 9.43 7.55 8.46
C LEU A 50 9.80 8.93 7.86
N ALA A 51 9.10 10.00 8.26
CA ALA A 51 9.39 11.34 7.78
C ALA A 51 10.81 11.81 8.16
N ARG A 52 11.29 11.45 9.35
CA ARG A 52 12.65 11.74 9.77
C ARG A 52 13.68 10.94 8.98
N ALA A 53 13.43 9.66 8.77
CA ALA A 53 14.32 8.79 8.00
C ALA A 53 14.44 9.22 6.52
N LEU A 54 13.32 9.65 5.91
CA LEU A 54 13.27 10.08 4.51
C LEU A 54 13.62 11.56 4.28
N ALA A 55 13.90 12.35 5.33
CA ALA A 55 14.18 13.78 5.23
C ALA A 55 15.23 14.18 4.17
N PRO A 56 16.28 13.37 3.89
CA PRO A 56 17.26 13.69 2.83
C PRO A 56 16.69 13.59 1.42
N VAL A 57 15.65 12.79 1.17
CA VAL A 57 15.15 12.45 -0.18
C VAL A 57 13.71 12.85 -0.42
N ALA A 58 12.89 12.98 0.63
CA ALA A 58 11.47 13.29 0.49
C ALA A 58 10.92 14.08 1.68
N GLU A 59 9.89 14.87 1.41
CA GLU A 59 9.02 15.47 2.44
C GLU A 59 7.75 14.63 2.55
N VAL A 60 7.52 14.05 3.74
CA VAL A 60 6.34 13.21 4.01
C VAL A 60 5.12 14.10 4.31
N TRP A 61 4.01 13.80 3.64
CA TRP A 61 2.70 14.41 3.80
C TRP A 61 1.70 13.32 4.17
N ALA A 62 1.43 13.15 5.43
CA ALA A 62 0.59 12.07 5.93
C ALA A 62 -0.88 12.46 5.94
N LEU A 63 -1.75 11.62 5.39
CA LEU A 63 -3.21 11.80 5.41
C LEU A 63 -3.73 11.71 6.84
N ARG A 64 -4.62 12.63 7.20
CA ARG A 64 -5.36 12.69 8.48
C ARG A 64 -6.79 12.24 8.25
N PRO A 65 -7.13 10.96 8.41
CA PRO A 65 -8.50 10.52 8.21
C PRO A 65 -9.46 11.12 9.24
N PRO A 66 -10.75 11.26 8.92
CA PRO A 66 -11.76 11.69 9.87
C PRO A 66 -11.98 10.68 11.00
N ALA A 67 -12.82 11.04 11.97
CA ALA A 67 -13.23 10.24 13.13
C ALA A 67 -12.10 9.83 14.08
N ARG A 68 -10.90 10.50 14.00
CA ARG A 68 -9.77 10.23 14.91
C ARG A 68 -8.82 11.41 15.06
N GLY A 69 -7.96 11.35 16.07
CA GLY A 69 -6.93 12.36 16.34
C GLY A 69 -7.49 13.78 16.31
N GLY A 70 -6.81 14.68 15.63
CA GLY A 70 -7.26 16.06 15.46
C GLY A 70 -8.53 16.23 14.63
N ARG A 71 -9.06 15.15 14.02
CA ARG A 71 -10.31 15.13 13.25
C ARG A 71 -11.39 14.24 13.87
N SER A 72 -11.32 13.97 15.17
CA SER A 72 -12.27 13.12 15.89
C SER A 72 -13.73 13.57 15.79
N ARG A 73 -13.97 14.88 15.59
CA ARG A 73 -15.31 15.46 15.42
C ARG A 73 -15.81 15.48 13.96
N HIS A 74 -14.96 15.15 13.00
CA HIS A 74 -15.36 15.07 11.59
C HIS A 74 -15.90 13.67 11.31
N PRO A 75 -17.12 13.56 10.78
CA PRO A 75 -17.68 12.23 10.48
C PRO A 75 -16.89 11.56 9.35
N MET A 76 -16.85 10.23 9.40
CA MET A 76 -16.35 9.43 8.29
C MET A 76 -17.33 9.55 7.11
N PRO A 77 -16.86 9.73 5.86
CA PRO A 77 -17.69 9.62 4.68
C PRO A 77 -18.45 8.28 4.63
N PRO A 78 -19.67 8.26 4.05
CA PRO A 78 -20.55 7.10 4.14
C PRO A 78 -20.04 5.87 3.37
N ASP A 79 -19.20 6.07 2.37
CA ASP A 79 -18.69 5.02 1.50
C ASP A 79 -17.29 5.34 0.98
N PHE A 80 -16.67 4.35 0.35
CA PHE A 80 -15.31 4.46 -0.18
C PHE A 80 -15.16 5.50 -1.28
N ASP A 81 -16.13 5.56 -2.21
CA ASP A 81 -16.09 6.52 -3.32
C ASP A 81 -16.13 7.97 -2.80
N SER A 82 -16.99 8.24 -1.81
CA SER A 82 -17.07 9.54 -1.13
C SER A 82 -15.78 9.89 -0.37
N LEU A 83 -15.16 8.91 0.29
CA LEU A 83 -13.87 9.12 0.96
C LEU A 83 -12.77 9.43 -0.05
N ALA A 84 -12.67 8.64 -1.12
CA ALA A 84 -11.65 8.84 -2.16
C ALA A 84 -11.82 10.21 -2.86
N ALA A 85 -13.06 10.64 -3.13
CA ALA A 85 -13.36 11.94 -3.70
C ALA A 85 -12.92 13.08 -2.76
N ALA A 86 -13.29 13.02 -1.48
CA ALA A 86 -12.92 14.02 -0.49
C ALA A 86 -11.39 14.14 -0.30
N VAL A 87 -10.68 13.00 -0.30
CA VAL A 87 -9.21 12.99 -0.22
C VAL A 87 -8.60 13.56 -1.49
N THR A 88 -9.11 13.21 -2.67
CA THR A 88 -8.62 13.75 -3.95
C THR A 88 -8.76 15.26 -4.02
N GLU A 89 -9.92 15.80 -3.63
CA GLU A 89 -10.16 17.24 -3.57
C GLU A 89 -9.20 17.94 -2.60
N ALA A 90 -9.06 17.39 -1.39
CA ALA A 90 -8.18 17.96 -0.37
C ALA A 90 -6.70 17.95 -0.77
N MET A 91 -6.27 16.95 -1.53
CA MET A 91 -4.88 16.82 -1.98
C MET A 91 -4.58 17.65 -3.22
N ALA A 92 -5.56 17.94 -4.07
CA ALA A 92 -5.37 18.59 -5.38
C ALA A 92 -4.51 19.87 -5.33
N PRO A 93 -4.66 20.80 -4.36
CA PRO A 93 -3.82 22.01 -4.26
C PRO A 93 -2.35 21.70 -3.94
N HIS A 94 -2.05 20.52 -3.41
CA HIS A 94 -0.73 20.13 -2.92
C HIS A 94 0.03 19.23 -3.88
N LEU A 95 -0.62 18.74 -4.95
CA LEU A 95 -0.02 17.85 -5.97
C LEU A 95 0.82 18.62 -7.00
N THR A 96 0.73 19.93 -7.02
CA THR A 96 1.53 20.78 -7.89
C THR A 96 2.63 21.43 -7.07
N GLY A 97 3.88 21.08 -7.31
CA GLY A 97 4.99 21.88 -6.78
C GLY A 97 5.69 21.28 -5.56
N GLY A 98 6.87 21.31 -5.61
CA GLY A 98 8.13 21.23 -4.91
C GLY A 98 9.14 21.64 -5.95
N ASP A 99 10.40 21.66 -5.64
CA ASP A 99 11.49 22.11 -6.55
C ASP A 99 11.63 21.31 -7.85
N GLY A 100 10.67 20.47 -8.19
CA GLY A 100 10.64 19.66 -9.41
C GLY A 100 9.28 19.04 -9.71
N GLY A 101 8.22 19.37 -8.94
CA GLY A 101 6.86 18.84 -9.17
C GLY A 101 6.70 17.33 -8.95
N ARG A 102 7.75 16.63 -8.49
CA ARG A 102 7.74 15.18 -8.28
C ARG A 102 7.00 14.81 -7.00
N PHE A 103 6.11 13.85 -7.08
CA PHE A 103 5.46 13.26 -5.91
C PHE A 103 5.16 11.78 -6.10
N ALA A 104 5.08 11.08 -4.98
CA ALA A 104 4.76 9.67 -4.92
C ALA A 104 3.70 9.41 -3.83
N PHE A 105 3.01 8.28 -3.95
CA PHE A 105 2.05 7.81 -2.96
C PHE A 105 2.59 6.57 -2.26
N TYR A 106 2.40 6.51 -0.96
CA TYR A 106 2.66 5.36 -0.12
C TYR A 106 1.37 5.01 0.61
N GLY A 107 0.82 3.86 0.37
CA GLY A 107 -0.39 3.40 1.06
C GLY A 107 -0.16 2.07 1.76
N GLN A 108 -0.70 1.94 2.96
CA GLN A 108 -0.61 0.71 3.74
C GLN A 108 -1.96 0.08 3.99
N SER A 109 -2.15 -1.19 3.62
CA SER A 109 -3.40 -1.93 3.78
C SER A 109 -4.57 -1.17 3.13
N PHE A 110 -5.62 -0.82 3.85
CA PHE A 110 -6.70 0.05 3.39
C PHE A 110 -6.18 1.32 2.69
N GLY A 111 -5.13 1.93 3.24
CA GLY A 111 -4.48 3.10 2.65
C GLY A 111 -3.84 2.84 1.28
N ALA A 112 -3.43 1.61 0.97
CA ALA A 112 -2.90 1.27 -0.37
C ALA A 112 -4.01 1.31 -1.43
N LEU A 113 -5.18 0.76 -1.10
CA LEU A 113 -6.36 0.85 -1.95
C LEU A 113 -6.77 2.31 -2.17
N LEU A 114 -6.85 3.08 -1.09
CA LEU A 114 -7.23 4.49 -1.15
C LEU A 114 -6.21 5.31 -1.98
N ALA A 115 -4.91 5.10 -1.79
CA ALA A 115 -3.86 5.76 -2.55
C ALA A 115 -3.98 5.48 -4.05
N TYR A 116 -4.25 4.22 -4.42
CA TYR A 116 -4.45 3.85 -5.81
C TYR A 116 -5.69 4.53 -6.43
N GLU A 117 -6.84 4.48 -5.76
CA GLU A 117 -8.07 5.08 -6.25
C GLU A 117 -7.99 6.61 -6.36
N VAL A 118 -7.30 7.27 -5.43
CA VAL A 118 -6.97 8.69 -5.53
C VAL A 118 -6.06 8.95 -6.74
N ALA A 119 -4.99 8.14 -6.94
CA ALA A 119 -4.11 8.29 -8.09
C ALA A 119 -4.86 8.09 -9.41
N ARG A 120 -5.81 7.15 -9.45
CA ARG A 120 -6.66 6.88 -10.60
C ARG A 120 -7.61 8.05 -10.91
N ALA A 121 -8.17 8.67 -9.89
CA ALA A 121 -9.09 9.80 -10.02
C ALA A 121 -8.41 11.07 -10.56
N LEU A 122 -7.09 11.19 -10.40
CA LEU A 122 -6.32 12.34 -10.89
C LEU A 122 -6.21 12.34 -12.43
N PRO A 123 -6.17 13.53 -13.07
CA PRO A 123 -5.79 13.66 -14.47
C PRO A 123 -4.45 12.99 -14.77
N ALA A 124 -4.29 12.43 -15.96
CA ALA A 124 -3.14 11.60 -16.31
C ALA A 124 -1.78 12.32 -16.15
N ASP A 125 -1.76 13.63 -16.41
CA ASP A 125 -0.61 14.52 -16.27
C ASP A 125 -0.35 15.00 -14.83
N ARG A 126 -1.23 14.65 -13.90
CA ARG A 126 -1.16 15.01 -12.48
C ARG A 126 -1.14 13.79 -11.57
N ARG A 127 -0.79 12.62 -12.09
CA ARG A 127 -0.65 11.40 -11.31
C ARG A 127 0.70 11.32 -10.61
N PRO A 128 0.78 10.61 -9.46
CA PRO A 128 2.08 10.35 -8.84
C PRO A 128 2.98 9.59 -9.81
N GLU A 129 4.28 9.80 -9.72
CA GLU A 129 5.25 9.02 -10.50
C GLU A 129 5.32 7.56 -10.05
N LEU A 130 5.05 7.32 -8.76
CA LEU A 130 5.12 6.01 -8.10
C LEU A 130 3.98 5.86 -7.09
N VAL A 131 3.36 4.69 -7.06
CA VAL A 131 2.47 4.22 -5.98
C VAL A 131 3.14 3.03 -5.31
N VAL A 132 3.43 3.15 -4.02
CA VAL A 132 3.92 2.06 -3.18
C VAL A 132 2.73 1.50 -2.42
N ALA A 133 2.29 0.30 -2.79
CA ALA A 133 1.17 -0.41 -2.17
C ALA A 133 1.69 -1.46 -1.18
N VAL A 134 1.38 -1.32 0.10
CA VAL A 134 1.95 -2.14 1.17
C VAL A 134 0.88 -2.95 1.88
N GLY A 135 1.10 -4.26 2.03
CA GLY A 135 0.23 -5.15 2.81
C GLY A 135 -1.21 -5.19 2.29
N ALA A 136 -1.41 -5.08 0.98
CA ALA A 136 -2.72 -5.03 0.36
C ALA A 136 -2.78 -5.87 -0.92
N PRO A 137 -3.86 -6.62 -1.16
CA PRO A 137 -4.15 -7.21 -2.46
C PRO A 137 -4.46 -6.10 -3.48
N SER A 138 -4.44 -6.45 -4.76
CA SER A 138 -4.84 -5.53 -5.81
C SER A 138 -6.30 -5.06 -5.67
N PRO A 139 -6.68 -3.93 -6.28
CA PRO A 139 -8.06 -3.43 -6.23
C PRO A 139 -9.11 -4.45 -6.67
N ALA A 140 -8.84 -5.26 -7.70
CA ALA A 140 -9.74 -6.31 -8.14
C ALA A 140 -9.93 -7.39 -7.07
N GLU A 141 -8.81 -7.92 -6.55
CA GLU A 141 -8.82 -8.93 -5.49
C GLU A 141 -9.41 -8.39 -4.18
N TRP A 142 -9.21 -7.09 -3.89
CA TRP A 142 -9.85 -6.47 -2.73
C TRP A 142 -11.37 -6.54 -2.79
N SER A 143 -11.94 -6.29 -3.96
CA SER A 143 -13.39 -6.32 -4.17
C SER A 143 -13.99 -7.73 -4.11
N GLU A 144 -13.18 -8.76 -4.38
CA GLU A 144 -13.59 -10.18 -4.39
C GLU A 144 -13.42 -10.84 -3.00
N ARG A 145 -12.71 -10.17 -2.08
CA ARG A 145 -12.48 -10.74 -0.74
C ARG A 145 -13.79 -10.89 0.02
N GLU A 146 -13.98 -12.05 0.62
CA GLU A 146 -14.98 -12.20 1.67
C GLU A 146 -14.63 -11.28 2.85
N THR A 147 -15.62 -10.50 3.28
CA THR A 147 -15.47 -9.68 4.48
C THR A 147 -15.42 -10.62 5.68
N ARG A 148 -14.23 -10.85 6.21
CA ARG A 148 -14.08 -11.62 7.44
C ARG A 148 -14.30 -10.67 8.61
N ASP A 149 -15.23 -11.01 9.50
CA ASP A 149 -15.37 -10.34 10.77
C ASP A 149 -14.15 -10.68 11.65
N LEU A 150 -13.32 -9.69 11.88
CA LEU A 150 -12.19 -9.79 12.78
C LEU A 150 -12.63 -9.38 14.19
N ASP A 151 -12.27 -10.18 15.18
CA ASP A 151 -12.51 -9.80 16.57
C ASP A 151 -11.58 -8.65 17.03
N ALA A 152 -11.87 -8.12 18.22
CA ALA A 152 -11.09 -6.98 18.75
C ALA A 152 -9.61 -7.33 18.92
N THR A 153 -9.28 -8.55 19.31
CA THR A 153 -7.90 -9.00 19.52
C THR A 153 -7.15 -9.10 18.21
N GLU A 154 -7.78 -9.66 17.17
CA GLU A 154 -7.23 -9.72 15.81
C GLU A 154 -6.99 -8.33 15.25
N LEU A 155 -7.95 -7.41 15.39
CA LEU A 155 -7.83 -6.02 14.95
C LEU A 155 -6.66 -5.30 15.65
N LEU A 156 -6.53 -5.43 16.96
CA LEU A 156 -5.44 -4.83 17.72
C LEU A 156 -4.08 -5.44 17.37
N THR A 157 -4.04 -6.73 17.05
CA THR A 157 -2.80 -7.41 16.64
C THR A 157 -2.34 -6.93 15.26
N LEU A 158 -3.26 -6.81 14.31
CA LEU A 158 -2.95 -6.31 12.96
C LEU A 158 -2.50 -4.85 12.95
N THR A 159 -3.01 -4.03 13.86
CA THR A 159 -2.65 -2.61 13.93
C THR A 159 -1.38 -2.34 14.75
N GLY A 160 -0.76 -3.36 15.33
CA GLY A 160 0.48 -3.20 16.10
C GLY A 160 0.35 -2.22 17.26
N LEU A 161 -0.86 -2.09 17.84
CA LEU A 161 -1.10 -1.16 18.93
C LEU A 161 -0.19 -1.47 20.11
N GLU A 162 0.56 -0.45 20.56
CA GLU A 162 1.52 -0.60 21.64
C GLU A 162 0.86 -1.14 22.93
N GLU A 163 1.60 -1.94 23.69
CA GLU A 163 1.13 -2.51 24.96
C GLU A 163 0.71 -1.43 25.95
N SER A 164 1.37 -0.27 25.93
CA SER A 164 1.02 0.90 26.72
C SER A 164 -0.42 1.38 26.45
N VAL A 165 -0.88 1.33 25.21
CA VAL A 165 -2.25 1.70 24.83
C VAL A 165 -3.22 0.60 25.21
N ARG A 166 -2.82 -0.67 25.06
CA ARG A 166 -3.65 -1.84 25.45
C ARG A 166 -4.00 -1.85 26.93
N ALA A 167 -3.15 -1.27 27.77
CA ALA A 167 -3.39 -1.12 29.20
C ALA A 167 -4.53 -0.12 29.56
N HIS A 168 -5.01 0.67 28.59
CA HIS A 168 -6.02 1.70 28.78
C HIS A 168 -7.29 1.39 27.96
N PRO A 169 -8.35 0.85 28.59
CA PRO A 169 -9.58 0.43 27.90
C PRO A 169 -10.21 1.52 27.03
N ASP A 170 -10.23 2.77 27.49
CA ASP A 170 -10.80 3.90 26.75
C ASP A 170 -10.02 4.19 25.44
N LEU A 171 -8.68 4.04 25.47
CA LEU A 171 -7.85 4.22 24.28
C LEU A 171 -8.02 3.05 23.31
N VAL A 172 -8.19 1.84 23.83
CA VAL A 172 -8.51 0.65 23.03
C VAL A 172 -9.83 0.84 22.31
N GLU A 173 -10.88 1.29 23.01
CA GLU A 173 -12.20 1.51 22.40
C GLU A 173 -12.17 2.59 21.32
N LEU A 174 -11.44 3.70 21.55
CA LEU A 174 -11.23 4.72 20.54
C LEU A 174 -10.52 4.17 19.29
N ALA A 175 -9.48 3.34 19.48
CA ALA A 175 -8.75 2.72 18.38
C ALA A 175 -9.65 1.76 17.60
N LEU A 176 -10.38 0.90 18.29
CA LEU A 176 -11.33 -0.04 17.67
C LEU A 176 -12.45 0.69 16.93
N GLY A 177 -12.94 1.81 17.46
CA GLY A 177 -13.94 2.65 16.81
C GLY A 177 -13.43 3.19 15.47
N ALA A 178 -12.21 3.70 15.42
CA ALA A 178 -11.57 4.18 14.20
C ALA A 178 -11.33 3.05 13.18
N ILE A 179 -10.87 1.88 13.64
CA ILE A 179 -10.65 0.71 12.78
C ILE A 179 -11.97 0.26 12.16
N ARG A 180 -13.02 0.09 12.96
CA ARG A 180 -14.34 -0.34 12.50
C ARG A 180 -14.95 0.64 11.50
N ALA A 181 -14.78 1.95 11.71
CA ALA A 181 -15.23 2.97 10.78
C ALA A 181 -14.55 2.84 9.41
N ASP A 182 -13.23 2.66 9.38
CA ASP A 182 -12.49 2.46 8.13
C ASP A 182 -12.86 1.14 7.45
N LEU A 183 -13.01 0.06 8.20
CA LEU A 183 -13.42 -1.24 7.65
C LEU A 183 -14.83 -1.19 7.09
N ALA A 184 -15.76 -0.48 7.72
CA ALA A 184 -17.11 -0.28 7.20
C ALA A 184 -17.10 0.45 5.85
N VAL A 185 -16.30 1.52 5.73
CA VAL A 185 -16.08 2.23 4.45
C VAL A 185 -15.40 1.31 3.42
N SER A 186 -14.37 0.59 3.84
CA SER A 186 -13.67 -0.39 2.99
C SER A 186 -14.59 -1.46 2.42
N ALA A 187 -15.55 -1.95 3.20
CA ALA A 187 -16.52 -2.96 2.78
C ALA A 187 -17.49 -2.47 1.68
N THR A 188 -17.61 -1.17 1.50
CA THR A 188 -18.40 -0.58 0.40
C THR A 188 -17.66 -0.54 -0.92
N TYR A 189 -16.33 -0.74 -0.93
CA TYR A 189 -15.54 -0.69 -2.15
C TYR A 189 -16.00 -1.74 -3.17
N ARG A 190 -16.13 -1.32 -4.42
CA ARG A 190 -16.41 -2.20 -5.56
C ARG A 190 -15.48 -1.82 -6.71
N HIS A 191 -14.62 -2.77 -7.07
CA HIS A 191 -13.74 -2.57 -8.22
C HIS A 191 -14.55 -2.40 -9.50
N ARG A 192 -14.26 -1.32 -10.23
CA ARG A 192 -14.83 -1.08 -11.56
C ARG A 192 -13.71 -1.22 -12.59
N PRO A 193 -13.82 -2.12 -13.58
CA PRO A 193 -12.81 -2.25 -14.63
C PRO A 193 -12.53 -0.91 -15.30
N HIS A 194 -11.28 -0.57 -15.43
CA HIS A 194 -10.81 0.66 -16.09
C HIS A 194 -9.41 0.47 -16.67
N ALA A 195 -8.97 1.41 -17.50
CA ALA A 195 -7.62 1.39 -18.05
C ALA A 195 -6.59 1.55 -16.91
N PRO A 196 -5.51 0.74 -16.91
CA PRO A 196 -4.41 0.86 -15.94
C PRO A 196 -3.82 2.27 -15.93
N ILE A 197 -3.35 2.73 -14.75
CA ILE A 197 -2.71 4.05 -14.61
C ILE A 197 -1.31 4.06 -15.21
N GLY A 198 -0.76 5.27 -15.49
CA GLY A 198 0.60 5.42 -16.02
C GLY A 198 1.70 5.42 -14.95
N SER A 199 1.33 5.56 -13.68
CA SER A 199 2.27 5.56 -12.55
C SER A 199 2.95 4.21 -12.41
N ALA A 200 4.23 4.19 -12.01
CA ALA A 200 4.85 2.94 -11.55
C ALA A 200 4.12 2.41 -10.29
N ILE A 201 4.05 1.10 -10.13
CA ILE A 201 3.53 0.48 -8.90
C ILE A 201 4.59 -0.43 -8.30
N HIS A 202 4.84 -0.28 -7.01
CA HIS A 202 5.70 -1.14 -6.22
C HIS A 202 4.88 -1.77 -5.09
N ALA A 203 4.63 -3.08 -5.17
CA ALA A 203 3.84 -3.79 -4.18
C ALA A 203 4.75 -4.43 -3.12
N LEU A 204 4.48 -4.18 -1.83
CA LEU A 204 5.27 -4.68 -0.72
C LEU A 204 4.43 -5.48 0.27
N ALA A 205 5.00 -6.50 0.87
CA ALA A 205 4.44 -7.15 2.04
C ALA A 205 5.54 -7.54 3.05
N GLY A 206 5.18 -7.64 4.31
CA GLY A 206 6.05 -8.20 5.34
C GLY A 206 6.06 -9.72 5.28
N ALA A 207 7.21 -10.34 5.52
CA ALA A 207 7.33 -11.80 5.55
C ALA A 207 6.52 -12.46 6.68
N ASP A 208 6.32 -11.71 7.76
CA ASP A 208 5.56 -12.13 8.95
C ASP A 208 4.13 -11.56 8.95
N ASP A 209 3.67 -11.05 7.79
CA ASP A 209 2.31 -10.50 7.66
C ASP A 209 1.29 -11.64 7.63
N PRO A 210 0.39 -11.75 8.62
CA PRO A 210 -0.61 -12.81 8.63
C PRO A 210 -1.62 -12.71 7.47
N MET A 211 -1.67 -11.55 6.80
CA MET A 211 -2.50 -11.31 5.62
C MET A 211 -1.77 -11.66 4.30
N LEU A 212 -0.48 -11.99 4.34
CA LEU A 212 0.35 -12.22 3.15
C LEU A 212 -0.21 -13.32 2.24
N ALA A 213 -0.73 -14.40 2.79
CA ALA A 213 -1.31 -15.51 2.01
C ALA A 213 -2.53 -15.08 1.18
N THR A 214 -3.23 -14.02 1.59
CA THR A 214 -4.38 -13.44 0.89
C THR A 214 -4.03 -12.18 0.10
N THR A 215 -2.77 -11.74 0.18
CA THR A 215 -2.29 -10.52 -0.47
C THR A 215 -1.71 -10.88 -1.82
N GLY A 216 -2.50 -10.76 -2.87
CA GLY A 216 -2.07 -10.96 -4.24
C GLY A 216 -1.15 -9.83 -4.73
N LEU A 217 0.12 -9.79 -4.29
CA LEU A 217 1.06 -8.71 -4.71
C LEU A 217 1.18 -8.62 -6.23
N THR A 218 1.17 -9.77 -6.91
CA THR A 218 1.31 -9.82 -8.38
C THR A 218 0.08 -9.28 -9.12
N GLY A 219 -1.10 -9.31 -8.50
CA GLY A 219 -2.33 -8.75 -9.06
C GLY A 219 -2.23 -7.25 -9.37
N TRP A 220 -1.37 -6.52 -8.64
CA TRP A 220 -1.12 -5.10 -8.90
C TRP A 220 -0.55 -4.80 -10.30
N ALA A 221 0.10 -5.78 -10.95
CA ALA A 221 0.62 -5.62 -12.31
C ALA A 221 -0.47 -5.26 -13.33
N ALA A 222 -1.69 -5.74 -13.14
CA ALA A 222 -2.82 -5.45 -14.04
C ALA A 222 -3.31 -3.99 -13.91
N HIS A 223 -2.91 -3.27 -12.89
CA HIS A 223 -3.39 -1.94 -12.55
C HIS A 223 -2.46 -0.80 -13.02
N THR A 224 -1.32 -1.12 -13.62
CA THR A 224 -0.39 -0.14 -14.16
C THR A 224 0.05 -0.45 -15.59
N ARG A 225 0.34 0.61 -16.39
CA ARG A 225 1.09 0.57 -17.64
C ARG A 225 2.53 1.07 -17.44
N GLY A 226 2.83 1.61 -16.27
CA GLY A 226 4.20 1.96 -15.86
C GLY A 226 4.99 0.73 -15.42
N ALA A 227 6.15 0.98 -14.82
CA ALA A 227 6.95 -0.10 -14.23
C ALA A 227 6.18 -0.77 -13.06
N PHE A 228 6.32 -2.08 -12.96
CA PHE A 228 5.81 -2.86 -11.85
C PHE A 228 6.92 -3.70 -11.22
N ASP A 229 7.01 -3.67 -9.90
CA ASP A 229 7.84 -4.59 -9.13
C ASP A 229 7.12 -4.97 -7.84
N HIS A 230 7.48 -6.09 -7.24
CA HIS A 230 6.95 -6.49 -5.94
C HIS A 230 8.02 -7.15 -5.08
N ARG A 231 7.92 -6.97 -3.77
CA ARG A 231 8.88 -7.55 -2.81
C ARG A 231 8.21 -7.97 -1.52
N VAL A 232 8.72 -9.05 -0.96
CA VAL A 232 8.49 -9.44 0.44
C VAL A 232 9.72 -9.02 1.23
N VAL A 233 9.51 -8.26 2.31
CA VAL A 233 10.57 -7.75 3.17
C VAL A 233 10.40 -8.26 4.60
N PRO A 234 11.45 -8.32 5.42
CA PRO A 234 11.29 -8.69 6.83
C PRO A 234 10.31 -7.76 7.56
N GLY A 235 9.39 -8.32 8.33
CA GLY A 235 8.41 -7.57 9.12
C GLY A 235 6.98 -8.11 9.02
N GLY A 236 6.10 -7.56 9.84
CA GLY A 236 4.67 -7.89 9.87
C GLY A 236 3.83 -7.02 8.93
N HIS A 237 2.53 -6.91 9.25
CA HIS A 237 1.57 -6.17 8.41
C HIS A 237 1.89 -4.67 8.28
N LEU A 238 2.39 -4.02 9.34
CA LEU A 238 2.70 -2.59 9.37
C LEU A 238 4.20 -2.35 9.16
N LEU A 239 4.60 -1.95 7.96
CA LEU A 239 6.02 -1.74 7.63
C LEU A 239 6.51 -0.31 7.93
N ALA A 240 5.74 0.73 7.62
CA ALA A 240 6.21 2.12 7.72
C ALA A 240 5.97 2.78 9.08
N THR A 241 5.09 2.22 9.89
CA THR A 241 4.75 2.76 11.21
C THR A 241 5.64 2.21 12.32
N VAL A 242 6.50 1.24 11.99
CA VAL A 242 7.47 0.65 12.93
C VAL A 242 8.83 1.29 12.68
N ASP A 243 9.53 1.63 13.74
CA ASP A 243 10.89 2.19 13.68
C ASP A 243 11.90 1.09 13.26
N ARG A 244 11.91 0.80 11.95
CA ARG A 244 12.79 -0.20 11.32
C ARG A 244 13.47 0.40 10.10
N PRO A 245 14.77 0.20 9.91
CA PRO A 245 15.53 0.80 8.80
C PRO A 245 15.11 0.29 7.42
N GLY A 246 14.76 -0.98 7.26
CA GLY A 246 14.55 -1.61 5.96
C GLY A 246 13.52 -0.94 5.03
N PRO A 247 12.30 -0.61 5.49
CA PRO A 247 11.31 0.08 4.65
C PRO A 247 11.75 1.50 4.24
N ALA A 248 12.43 2.24 5.12
CA ALA A 248 12.92 3.58 4.81
C ALA A 248 14.05 3.53 3.78
N ASP A 249 14.97 2.57 3.87
CA ASP A 249 16.07 2.39 2.91
C ASP A 249 15.53 2.02 1.52
N LEU A 250 14.54 1.13 1.46
CA LEU A 250 13.88 0.78 0.21
C LEU A 250 13.18 1.99 -0.42
N LEU A 251 12.41 2.74 0.36
CA LEU A 251 11.74 3.95 -0.13
C LEU A 251 12.77 5.00 -0.56
N THR A 252 13.86 5.18 0.16
CA THR A 252 14.96 6.05 -0.24
C THR A 252 15.50 5.67 -1.62
N SER A 253 15.75 4.38 -1.84
CA SER A 253 16.22 3.88 -3.14
C SER A 253 15.20 4.12 -4.27
N LEU A 254 13.91 3.81 -4.03
CA LEU A 254 12.84 3.99 -5.00
C LEU A 254 12.64 5.46 -5.38
N LEU A 255 12.66 6.36 -4.41
CA LEU A 255 12.45 7.80 -4.63
C LEU A 255 13.67 8.50 -5.25
N ALA A 256 14.89 8.03 -4.95
CA ALA A 256 16.12 8.56 -5.54
C ALA A 256 16.29 8.17 -7.02
N SER A 257 15.88 6.95 -7.38
CA SER A 257 16.09 6.41 -8.73
C SER A 257 15.16 6.99 -9.80
N GLY A 258 14.00 7.54 -9.42
CA GLY A 258 12.96 7.96 -10.36
C GLY A 258 12.31 6.77 -11.12
N PRO A 259 11.22 7.01 -11.86
CA PRO A 259 10.41 5.93 -12.45
C PRO A 259 11.06 5.16 -13.62
N THR A 260 12.21 5.59 -14.13
CA THR A 260 12.81 5.06 -15.38
C THR A 260 13.97 4.09 -15.18
N SER A 261 14.42 3.80 -13.95
CA SER A 261 15.68 3.08 -13.71
C SER A 261 15.57 1.67 -13.16
N HIS A 262 14.38 1.06 -13.11
CA HIS A 262 14.30 -0.35 -12.74
C HIS A 262 14.43 -1.25 -13.96
N PRO A 263 15.44 -2.17 -13.98
CA PRO A 263 15.50 -3.18 -15.01
C PRO A 263 14.24 -4.06 -14.88
N SER A 264 13.44 -4.09 -15.93
CA SER A 264 12.31 -5.02 -16.04
C SER A 264 12.84 -6.44 -15.83
N CYS A 265 12.40 -7.11 -14.77
CA CYS A 265 12.50 -8.56 -14.67
C CYS A 265 11.59 -9.16 -15.76
N HIS A 266 12.11 -9.29 -16.97
CA HIS A 266 11.54 -10.22 -17.92
C HIS A 266 11.77 -11.63 -17.37
N PRO A 267 10.75 -12.51 -17.30
CA PRO A 267 11.00 -13.90 -17.05
C PRO A 267 11.89 -14.43 -18.18
N SER A 268 13.12 -14.78 -17.82
CA SER A 268 14.13 -15.29 -18.72
C SER A 268 13.63 -16.54 -19.44
N SER A 269 13.58 -16.40 -20.80
CA SER A 269 13.86 -17.40 -21.81
C SER A 269 13.32 -18.83 -21.59
N ARG A 270 12.35 -19.14 -22.46
CA ARG A 270 12.14 -20.51 -22.97
C ARG A 270 13.49 -21.20 -23.23
N PRO A 271 13.65 -22.47 -22.86
CA PRO A 271 14.79 -23.23 -23.32
C PRO A 271 14.66 -23.45 -24.84
N THR A 272 15.71 -23.08 -25.54
CA THR A 272 15.89 -23.34 -26.98
C THR A 272 15.87 -24.83 -27.23
N SER A 273 14.96 -25.26 -28.09
CA SER A 273 14.92 -26.60 -28.69
C SER A 273 16.19 -26.88 -29.46
N GLY A 274 16.95 -27.89 -29.03
CA GLY A 274 17.99 -28.57 -29.84
C GLY A 274 17.35 -29.61 -30.76
N PRO A 275 18.10 -30.11 -31.77
CA PRO A 275 17.52 -30.62 -33.01
C PRO A 275 17.00 -32.08 -32.96
N THR A 276 16.03 -32.28 -33.81
CA THR A 276 15.36 -33.49 -34.27
C THR A 276 16.24 -34.71 -34.49
N SER A 277 15.79 -35.89 -34.02
CA SER A 277 16.02 -37.17 -34.68
C SER A 277 14.74 -38.02 -34.59
N GLY A 278 14.42 -38.65 -35.70
CA GLY A 278 13.18 -39.15 -36.20
C GLY A 278 12.55 -40.38 -35.51
N PRO A 279 11.58 -41.03 -36.15
CA PRO A 279 10.46 -41.68 -35.49
C PRO A 279 10.70 -43.14 -35.20
N THR A 280 10.22 -43.64 -34.07
CA THR A 280 10.05 -45.08 -33.81
C THR A 280 8.64 -45.34 -33.27
N SER A 281 8.04 -46.31 -33.98
CA SER A 281 6.72 -46.88 -33.91
C SER A 281 6.13 -47.17 -32.52
N LEU A 282 4.82 -46.99 -32.44
CA LEU A 282 3.88 -47.49 -31.43
C LEU A 282 3.85 -49.04 -31.29
N PRO A 283 3.44 -49.55 -30.15
CA PRO A 283 2.35 -50.53 -30.20
C PRO A 283 1.15 -50.16 -29.32
N ALA A 284 0.03 -50.75 -29.77
CA ALA A 284 -1.33 -50.52 -29.36
C ALA A 284 -1.76 -51.16 -28.03
N ASP A 285 -2.87 -50.62 -27.53
CA ASP A 285 -3.92 -51.28 -26.73
C ASP A 285 -3.61 -51.84 -25.33
N ARG A 286 -4.22 -51.18 -24.35
CA ARG A 286 -4.84 -51.81 -23.19
C ARG A 286 -6.04 -51.00 -22.70
N PRO A 287 -7.21 -51.62 -22.40
CA PRO A 287 -8.42 -50.94 -21.95
C PRO A 287 -8.39 -50.61 -20.45
N VAL A 288 -8.98 -49.47 -20.12
CA VAL A 288 -9.20 -48.95 -18.75
C VAL A 288 -10.42 -49.67 -18.14
N PRO A 289 -10.38 -50.17 -16.90
CA PRO A 289 -11.56 -50.68 -16.22
C PRO A 289 -12.46 -49.58 -15.67
N ALA A 290 -13.77 -49.77 -15.79
CA ALA A 290 -14.82 -48.92 -15.36
C ALA A 290 -14.94 -48.82 -13.82
N ALA A 291 -15.25 -47.60 -13.33
CA ALA A 291 -15.53 -47.33 -11.93
C ALA A 291 -16.96 -47.80 -11.52
N PRO A 292 -17.17 -48.28 -10.27
CA PRO A 292 -18.48 -48.76 -9.79
C PRO A 292 -19.43 -47.62 -9.45
N ARG A 293 -20.71 -47.80 -9.77
CA ARG A 293 -21.84 -46.96 -9.45
C ARG A 293 -22.15 -47.00 -7.94
N PRO A 294 -22.60 -45.89 -7.33
CA PRO A 294 -23.11 -45.91 -5.95
C PRO A 294 -24.52 -46.53 -5.89
N ALA A 295 -24.72 -47.33 -4.84
CA ALA A 295 -25.97 -48.00 -4.54
C ALA A 295 -27.04 -47.05 -4.02
N SER A 296 -28.25 -47.18 -4.58
CA SER A 296 -29.50 -46.62 -4.07
C SER A 296 -29.81 -47.17 -2.68
N ARG A 297 -30.13 -46.29 -1.72
CA ARG A 297 -30.85 -46.70 -0.52
C ARG A 297 -32.28 -46.10 -0.62
N GLU A 298 -33.23 -47.03 -0.78
CA GLU A 298 -34.63 -46.89 -0.36
C GLU A 298 -34.74 -47.00 1.15
N GLN A 299 -35.37 -46.14 1.78
CA GLN A 299 -36.51 -46.16 2.72
C GLN A 299 -36.53 -44.86 3.50
#